data_461c2fb9228ab54c135fec132297cadf
#
_entry.id   461c2fb9228ab54c135fec132297cadf
#
_cell.length_a   1.000
_cell.length_b   1.000
_cell.length_c   1.000
_cell.angle_alpha   90.00
_cell.angle_beta   90.00
_cell.angle_gamma   90.00
#
_symmetry.space_group_name_H-M   'P 1'
#
loop_
_entity.id
_entity.type
_entity.pdbx_description
1 polymer ?
#
loop_
_entity_poly.entity_id
_entity_poly.type
_entity_poly.pdbx_seq_one_letter_code
_entity_poly.pdbx_strand_id
1 'polypeptide(L)'
;MATRVFLLYFGVFCVIISSVIKGVNMEKNENLDICKKCGGVCCKKSGCDVWLDDITDKSQNGILNMLATGKYSIVALMHFKNVNGRVCNMPFLYLRARNNGRDIVDLLSMKTTCVNLTSSGCTFSYEDRPSGGKNLIPSEKGGCKSKEDPLEKIKLYESYQNLLGKIVKRYTGKSVDKVVRDDVVTLIRDIVSGNIRDISPLELIDVKRMLPLLAECYPDEVNLGYMMARKAPLNNK
;
A
#
# COMPACT_ATOMS: atom_id res chain seq x y z
N MET A 1 -19.95 -20.17 -14.01
CA MET A 1 -20.04 -19.11 -12.97
C MET A 1 -18.76 -18.28 -13.04
N ALA A 2 -18.84 -17.04 -13.48
CA ALA A 2 -17.67 -16.19 -13.64
C ALA A 2 -17.28 -15.60 -12.28
N THR A 3 -16.15 -16.02 -11.76
CA THR A 3 -15.56 -15.46 -10.54
C THR A 3 -15.00 -14.07 -10.88
N ARG A 4 -15.72 -13.01 -10.55
CA ARG A 4 -15.18 -11.66 -10.64
C ARG A 4 -14.19 -11.47 -9.49
N VAL A 5 -12.91 -11.55 -9.79
CA VAL A 5 -11.83 -11.18 -8.87
C VAL A 5 -11.67 -9.68 -8.95
N PHE A 6 -12.08 -8.95 -7.90
CA PHE A 6 -11.77 -7.53 -7.76
C PHE A 6 -10.50 -7.40 -6.94
N LEU A 7 -9.42 -7.03 -7.60
CA LEU A 7 -8.16 -6.66 -6.97
C LEU A 7 -8.17 -5.15 -6.79
N LEU A 8 -8.29 -4.70 -5.55
CA LEU A 8 -8.22 -3.28 -5.23
C LEU A 8 -6.88 -2.99 -4.54
N TYR A 9 -6.13 -2.13 -5.16
CA TYR A 9 -4.82 -1.69 -4.73
C TYR A 9 -4.95 -0.38 -3.96
N PHE A 10 -4.55 -0.36 -2.69
CA PHE A 10 -4.30 0.87 -1.96
C PHE A 10 -2.95 1.43 -2.38
N GLY A 11 -2.98 2.52 -3.06
CA GLY A 11 -1.79 3.24 -3.49
C GLY A 11 -1.33 2.89 -4.90
N VAL A 12 -1.40 3.89 -5.74
CA VAL A 12 -0.96 3.96 -7.13
C VAL A 12 -1.83 3.17 -8.10
N PHE A 13 -2.92 3.78 -8.54
CA PHE A 13 -3.49 3.41 -9.83
C PHE A 13 -2.51 3.82 -10.92
N CYS A 14 -1.62 2.91 -11.26
CA CYS A 14 -0.96 2.96 -12.56
C CYS A 14 -1.98 2.43 -13.56
N VAL A 15 -2.48 3.30 -14.43
CA VAL A 15 -3.30 2.85 -15.57
C VAL A 15 -2.43 1.92 -16.39
N ILE A 16 -2.70 0.61 -16.30
CA ILE A 16 -2.00 -0.41 -17.06
C ILE A 16 -2.55 -0.36 -18.49
N ILE A 17 -1.80 0.25 -19.39
CA ILE A 17 -1.92 -0.05 -20.81
C ILE A 17 -0.80 -1.04 -21.13
N SER A 18 -1.16 -2.32 -21.25
CA SER A 18 -0.25 -3.36 -21.75
C SER A 18 0.18 -3.00 -23.17
N SER A 19 1.44 -2.60 -23.32
CA SER A 19 2.14 -2.65 -24.59
C SER A 19 3.37 -3.53 -24.42
N VAL A 20 3.35 -4.67 -25.08
CA VAL A 20 4.47 -5.59 -25.22
C VAL A 20 5.59 -4.86 -25.97
N ILE A 21 6.69 -4.60 -25.31
CA ILE A 21 7.94 -4.18 -25.98
C ILE A 21 9.05 -5.14 -25.56
N LYS A 22 9.53 -5.90 -26.55
CA LYS A 22 10.72 -6.75 -26.46
C LYS A 22 11.97 -5.86 -26.42
N GLY A 23 12.87 -6.15 -25.50
CA GLY A 23 14.29 -5.84 -25.55
C GLY A 23 14.64 -4.34 -25.56
N VAL A 24 14.76 -3.73 -24.37
CA VAL A 24 15.32 -2.38 -24.24
C VAL A 24 16.42 -2.43 -23.18
N ASN A 25 17.60 -1.95 -23.55
CA ASN A 25 18.69 -1.58 -22.65
C ASN A 25 18.11 -0.84 -21.45
N MET A 26 18.58 -1.18 -20.24
CA MET A 26 18.16 -0.50 -18.99
C MET A 26 18.68 0.93 -18.99
N GLU A 27 18.11 1.81 -19.81
CA GLU A 27 18.24 3.24 -19.61
C GLU A 27 17.57 3.60 -18.27
N LYS A 28 18.29 4.38 -17.45
CA LYS A 28 17.75 4.96 -16.23
C LYS A 28 16.52 5.79 -16.62
N ASN A 29 15.31 5.26 -16.34
CA ASN A 29 14.07 5.98 -16.68
C ASN A 29 13.76 7.10 -15.66
N GLU A 30 14.73 7.53 -14.93
CA GLU A 30 14.59 8.62 -13.98
C GLU A 30 14.60 9.96 -14.74
N ASN A 31 13.46 10.62 -14.76
CA ASN A 31 13.38 12.01 -15.18
C ASN A 31 13.21 12.87 -13.93
N LEU A 32 14.36 13.32 -13.38
CA LEU A 32 14.40 14.12 -12.15
C LEU A 32 13.60 15.42 -12.27
N ASP A 33 13.54 16.02 -13.45
CA ASP A 33 12.80 17.27 -13.66
C ASP A 33 11.30 17.05 -13.61
N ILE A 34 10.80 15.96 -14.19
CA ILE A 34 9.40 15.58 -14.07
C ILE A 34 9.10 15.20 -12.60
N CYS A 35 9.97 14.44 -11.94
CA CYS A 35 9.79 14.08 -10.54
C CYS A 35 9.77 15.30 -9.61
N LYS A 36 10.64 16.29 -9.83
CA LYS A 36 10.64 17.54 -9.09
C LYS A 36 9.34 18.33 -9.30
N LYS A 37 8.89 18.47 -10.55
CA LYS A 37 7.61 19.13 -10.87
C LYS A 37 6.41 18.41 -10.25
N CYS A 38 6.43 17.08 -10.28
CA CYS A 38 5.39 16.24 -9.67
C CYS A 38 5.36 16.33 -8.13
N GLY A 39 6.49 16.70 -7.51
CA GLY A 39 6.61 16.80 -6.06
C GLY A 39 6.46 15.48 -5.31
N GLY A 40 6.75 14.35 -5.98
CA GLY A 40 6.76 13.02 -5.34
C GLY A 40 5.37 12.47 -5.02
N VAL A 41 4.41 12.61 -5.93
CA VAL A 41 3.02 12.12 -5.72
C VAL A 41 2.99 10.64 -5.28
N CYS A 42 3.77 9.76 -5.90
CA CYS A 42 3.87 8.35 -5.48
C CYS A 42 4.35 8.21 -4.02
N CYS A 43 5.35 8.99 -3.60
CA CYS A 43 5.86 8.99 -2.24
C CYS A 43 4.86 9.60 -1.23
N LYS A 44 4.06 10.57 -1.67
CA LYS A 44 2.99 11.15 -0.84
C LYS A 44 1.81 10.20 -0.66
N LYS A 45 1.62 9.28 -1.60
CA LYS A 45 0.48 8.36 -1.60
C LYS A 45 0.74 7.06 -0.86
N SER A 46 1.86 6.38 -1.14
CA SER A 46 2.03 5.02 -0.64
C SER A 46 3.47 4.56 -0.46
N GLY A 47 4.46 5.23 -1.03
CA GLY A 47 5.83 4.71 -1.12
C GLY A 47 6.00 3.71 -2.28
N CYS A 48 7.06 2.93 -2.24
CA CYS A 48 7.45 1.99 -3.29
C CYS A 48 7.32 0.54 -2.83
N ASP A 49 6.77 -0.32 -3.66
CA ASP A 49 6.74 -1.76 -3.39
C ASP A 49 8.17 -2.32 -3.42
N VAL A 50 8.46 -3.19 -2.46
CA VAL A 50 9.70 -3.98 -2.41
C VAL A 50 9.41 -5.28 -3.13
N TRP A 51 10.23 -5.64 -4.11
CA TRP A 51 10.12 -6.95 -4.74
C TRP A 51 11.01 -7.96 -4.01
N LEU A 52 10.75 -9.25 -4.16
CA LEU A 52 11.58 -10.25 -3.48
C LEU A 52 13.06 -10.19 -3.90
N ASP A 53 13.33 -9.73 -5.12
CA ASP A 53 14.70 -9.58 -5.63
C ASP A 53 15.46 -8.42 -4.98
N ASP A 54 14.76 -7.47 -4.37
CA ASP A 54 15.37 -6.39 -3.58
C ASP A 54 15.88 -6.88 -2.22
N ILE A 55 15.47 -8.08 -1.78
CA ILE A 55 15.80 -8.62 -0.46
C ILE A 55 17.01 -9.53 -0.58
N THR A 56 18.16 -9.06 -0.11
CA THR A 56 19.41 -9.82 -0.15
C THR A 56 19.35 -11.05 0.75
N ASP A 57 18.93 -10.86 2.01
CA ASP A 57 18.72 -11.96 2.96
C ASP A 57 17.21 -12.19 3.13
N LYS A 58 16.71 -13.24 2.47
CA LYS A 58 15.29 -13.63 2.49
C LYS A 58 14.90 -14.47 3.70
N SER A 59 15.83 -14.70 4.64
CA SER A 59 15.53 -15.37 5.91
C SER A 59 14.64 -14.49 6.82
N GLN A 60 14.06 -15.12 7.84
CA GLN A 60 13.31 -14.37 8.85
C GLN A 60 14.14 -13.26 9.48
N ASN A 61 15.41 -13.52 9.80
CA ASN A 61 16.28 -12.51 10.41
C ASN A 61 16.61 -11.39 9.43
N GLY A 62 16.86 -11.70 8.16
CA GLY A 62 17.10 -10.69 7.12
C GLY A 62 15.92 -9.75 6.96
N ILE A 63 14.71 -10.29 6.89
CA ILE A 63 13.47 -9.48 6.81
C ILE A 63 13.28 -8.63 8.08
N LEU A 64 13.53 -9.21 9.27
CA LEU A 64 13.45 -8.46 10.54
C LEU A 64 14.48 -7.32 10.59
N ASN A 65 15.72 -7.57 10.16
CA ASN A 65 16.76 -6.55 10.08
C ASN A 65 16.38 -5.43 9.11
N MET A 66 15.83 -5.79 7.94
CA MET A 66 15.33 -4.83 6.97
C MET A 66 14.23 -3.94 7.56
N LEU A 67 13.26 -4.53 8.24
CA LEU A 67 12.18 -3.79 8.92
C LEU A 67 12.71 -2.90 10.06
N ALA A 68 13.73 -3.37 10.80
CA ALA A 68 14.35 -2.63 11.89
C ALA A 68 15.05 -1.34 11.44
N THR A 69 15.40 -1.22 10.14
CA THR A 69 15.95 0.03 9.59
C THR A 69 14.97 1.21 9.67
N GLY A 70 13.68 0.95 9.92
CA GLY A 70 12.63 1.96 9.91
C GLY A 70 12.26 2.48 8.52
N LYS A 71 12.80 1.89 7.44
CA LYS A 71 12.57 2.32 6.07
C LYS A 71 11.46 1.52 5.37
N TYR A 72 11.02 0.40 5.94
CA TYR A 72 10.07 -0.53 5.33
C TYR A 72 8.95 -0.92 6.28
N SER A 73 7.79 -1.23 5.72
CA SER A 73 6.62 -1.73 6.46
C SER A 73 6.04 -2.96 5.76
N ILE A 74 5.36 -3.82 6.55
CA ILE A 74 4.49 -4.86 6.04
C ILE A 74 3.14 -4.22 5.72
N VAL A 75 2.71 -4.39 4.49
CA VAL A 75 1.40 -3.93 3.99
C VAL A 75 0.62 -5.12 3.44
N ALA A 76 -0.67 -4.95 3.18
CA ALA A 76 -1.51 -5.97 2.59
C ALA A 76 -2.16 -5.49 1.30
N LEU A 77 -2.09 -6.32 0.28
CA LEU A 77 -3.02 -6.24 -0.84
C LEU A 77 -4.35 -6.83 -0.40
N MET A 78 -5.40 -6.02 -0.42
CA MET A 78 -6.75 -6.47 -0.09
C MET A 78 -7.33 -7.27 -1.25
N HIS A 79 -7.64 -8.54 -0.98
CA HIS A 79 -8.14 -9.46 -1.98
C HIS A 79 -9.53 -9.94 -1.61
N PHE A 80 -10.55 -9.37 -2.26
CA PHE A 80 -11.95 -9.71 -2.01
C PHE A 80 -12.39 -10.85 -2.92
N LYS A 81 -12.90 -11.92 -2.33
CA LYS A 81 -13.45 -13.09 -3.04
C LYS A 81 -14.86 -13.36 -2.57
N ASN A 82 -15.71 -13.80 -3.49
CA ASN A 82 -17.01 -14.37 -3.12
C ASN A 82 -16.80 -15.85 -2.77
N VAL A 83 -17.08 -16.18 -1.54
CA VAL A 83 -17.03 -17.55 -1.02
C VAL A 83 -18.43 -17.92 -0.52
N ASN A 84 -19.09 -18.86 -1.18
CA ASN A 84 -20.45 -19.32 -0.83
C ASN A 84 -21.46 -18.17 -0.69
N GLY A 85 -21.42 -17.19 -1.62
CA GLY A 85 -22.35 -16.06 -1.63
C GLY A 85 -21.97 -14.91 -0.68
N ARG A 86 -20.86 -15.02 0.05
CA ARG A 86 -20.36 -13.95 0.92
C ARG A 86 -19.03 -13.41 0.41
N VAL A 87 -18.88 -12.10 0.43
CA VAL A 87 -17.59 -11.46 0.14
C VAL A 87 -16.67 -11.63 1.34
N CYS A 88 -15.52 -12.22 1.10
CA CYS A 88 -14.45 -12.39 2.09
C CYS A 88 -13.20 -11.68 1.62
N ASN A 89 -12.51 -11.03 2.55
CA ASN A 89 -11.20 -10.47 2.28
C ASN A 89 -10.11 -11.48 2.67
N MET A 90 -9.15 -11.66 1.77
CA MET A 90 -7.96 -12.48 2.00
C MET A 90 -6.74 -11.57 1.85
N PRO A 91 -6.30 -10.88 2.91
CA PRO A 91 -5.19 -9.95 2.83
C PRO A 91 -3.90 -10.69 2.45
N PHE A 92 -3.21 -10.21 1.42
CA PHE A 92 -1.97 -10.77 0.93
C PHE A 92 -0.80 -9.86 1.33
N LEU A 93 0.08 -10.34 2.19
CA LEU A 93 1.14 -9.56 2.81
C LEU A 93 2.36 -9.42 1.90
N TYR A 94 2.95 -8.22 1.88
CA TYR A 94 4.20 -7.94 1.20
C TYR A 94 4.90 -6.74 1.84
N LEU A 95 6.08 -6.37 1.34
CA LEU A 95 6.86 -5.26 1.88
C LEU A 95 6.76 -4.01 0.98
N ARG A 96 6.77 -2.86 1.62
CA ARG A 96 6.76 -1.55 0.96
C ARG A 96 7.70 -0.58 1.66
N ALA A 97 8.27 0.38 0.93
CA ALA A 97 8.94 1.51 1.55
C ALA A 97 7.96 2.20 2.50
N ARG A 98 8.43 2.48 3.73
CA ARG A 98 7.56 2.89 4.84
C ARG A 98 6.86 4.20 4.55
N ASN A 99 5.56 4.21 4.77
CA ASN A 99 4.77 5.42 4.84
C ASN A 99 5.11 6.21 6.12
N ASN A 100 4.80 7.49 6.14
CA ASN A 100 5.10 8.37 7.26
C ASN A 100 4.40 7.91 8.55
N GLY A 101 5.06 7.05 9.28
CA GLY A 101 4.58 6.46 10.51
C GLY A 101 5.68 5.59 11.13
N ARG A 102 5.58 5.33 12.43
CA ARG A 102 6.58 4.53 13.15
C ARG A 102 6.32 3.03 13.06
N ASP A 103 5.13 2.65 12.56
CA ASP A 103 4.69 1.28 12.61
C ASP A 103 5.31 0.44 11.50
N ILE A 104 5.92 -0.67 11.88
CA ILE A 104 6.43 -1.69 10.96
C ILE A 104 5.28 -2.35 10.20
N VAL A 105 4.09 -2.36 10.79
CA VAL A 105 2.87 -2.94 10.24
C VAL A 105 1.91 -1.80 9.91
N ASP A 106 1.56 -1.65 8.63
CA ASP A 106 0.59 -0.68 8.11
C ASP A 106 -0.22 -1.35 7.00
N LEU A 107 -1.07 -2.31 7.40
CA LEU A 107 -1.69 -3.25 6.46
C LEU A 107 -2.55 -2.55 5.40
N LEU A 108 -3.29 -1.53 5.77
CA LEU A 108 -4.12 -0.76 4.83
C LEU A 108 -3.41 0.43 4.21
N SER A 109 -2.09 0.58 4.43
CA SER A 109 -1.31 1.73 3.92
C SER A 109 -1.96 3.08 4.22
N MET A 110 -2.46 3.26 5.45
CA MET A 110 -3.21 4.47 5.84
C MET A 110 -2.30 5.68 6.07
N LYS A 111 -1.00 5.46 6.18
CA LYS A 111 0.00 6.52 6.30
C LYS A 111 0.40 6.95 4.90
N THR A 112 0.00 8.14 4.51
CA THR A 112 0.02 8.58 3.12
C THR A 112 1.37 9.04 2.59
N THR A 113 2.29 9.51 3.47
CA THR A 113 3.59 10.01 3.03
C THR A 113 4.71 9.04 3.35
N CYS A 114 5.53 8.71 2.35
CA CYS A 114 6.70 7.87 2.55
C CYS A 114 7.73 8.58 3.45
N VAL A 115 8.23 7.89 4.48
CA VAL A 115 9.24 8.41 5.40
C VAL A 115 10.56 8.77 4.68
N ASN A 116 10.79 8.21 3.51
CA ASN A 116 11.99 8.47 2.69
C ASN A 116 11.84 9.69 1.76
N LEU A 117 10.70 10.38 1.77
CA LEU A 117 10.49 11.62 1.02
C LEU A 117 10.96 12.82 1.84
N THR A 118 11.83 13.64 1.22
CA THR A 118 12.28 14.93 1.75
C THR A 118 11.93 16.06 0.78
N SER A 119 12.17 17.29 1.18
CA SER A 119 12.03 18.46 0.27
C SER A 119 12.94 18.39 -0.96
N SER A 120 14.06 17.66 -0.86
CA SER A 120 15.00 17.44 -1.97
C SER A 120 14.71 16.16 -2.79
N GLY A 121 13.68 15.41 -2.45
CA GLY A 121 13.32 14.15 -3.11
C GLY A 121 13.45 12.91 -2.21
N CYS A 122 13.66 11.74 -2.80
CA CYS A 122 13.84 10.50 -2.08
C CYS A 122 15.20 10.41 -1.39
N THR A 123 15.25 9.92 -0.14
CA THR A 123 16.51 9.66 0.58
C THR A 123 17.30 8.47 0.03
N PHE A 124 16.63 7.58 -0.72
CA PHE A 124 17.33 6.53 -1.44
C PHE A 124 17.98 7.07 -2.70
N SER A 125 19.20 6.65 -2.99
CA SER A 125 19.76 6.76 -4.34
C SER A 125 18.86 6.00 -5.34
N TYR A 126 19.03 6.22 -6.63
CA TYR A 126 18.28 5.44 -7.61
C TYR A 126 18.57 3.93 -7.47
N GLU A 127 19.82 3.60 -7.24
CA GLU A 127 20.32 2.23 -7.10
C GLU A 127 19.78 1.53 -5.85
N ASP A 128 19.57 2.28 -4.77
CA ASP A 128 19.06 1.75 -3.49
C ASP A 128 17.54 1.72 -3.39
N ARG A 129 16.84 2.34 -4.34
CA ARG A 129 15.37 2.31 -4.35
C ARG A 129 14.85 0.89 -4.54
N PRO A 130 13.75 0.53 -3.86
CA PRO A 130 13.03 -0.69 -4.17
C PRO A 130 12.65 -0.75 -5.66
N SER A 131 12.66 -1.95 -6.23
CA SER A 131 12.37 -2.19 -7.65
C SER A 131 11.01 -1.64 -8.08
N GLY A 132 10.00 -1.68 -7.21
CA GLY A 132 8.72 -1.02 -7.47
C GLY A 132 8.85 0.48 -7.73
N GLY A 133 9.83 1.16 -7.11
CA GLY A 133 10.14 2.56 -7.38
C GLY A 133 10.98 2.77 -8.65
N LYS A 134 11.98 1.93 -8.88
CA LYS A 134 12.82 1.95 -10.10
C LYS A 134 12.00 1.69 -11.36
N ASN A 135 10.95 0.88 -11.21
CA ASN A 135 10.09 0.46 -12.31
C ASN A 135 9.06 1.53 -12.73
N LEU A 136 8.98 2.64 -12.01
CA LEU A 136 8.07 3.73 -12.35
C LEU A 136 8.65 4.62 -13.44
N ILE A 137 7.86 4.86 -14.50
CA ILE A 137 8.17 5.79 -15.57
C ILE A 137 7.43 7.10 -15.28
N PRO A 138 8.14 8.21 -15.01
CA PRO A 138 7.51 9.51 -14.76
C PRO A 138 6.67 9.97 -15.95
N SER A 139 5.55 10.65 -15.66
CA SER A 139 4.64 11.20 -16.65
C SER A 139 4.38 12.69 -16.41
N GLU A 140 4.44 13.50 -17.45
CA GLU A 140 4.12 14.95 -17.37
C GLU A 140 2.67 15.23 -16.98
N LYS A 141 1.77 14.31 -17.27
CA LYS A 141 0.33 14.42 -16.94
C LYS A 141 -0.01 14.06 -15.50
N GLY A 142 1.02 13.80 -14.67
CA GLY A 142 0.84 13.25 -13.33
C GLY A 142 0.60 11.73 -13.34
N GLY A 143 0.98 11.08 -12.24
CA GLY A 143 0.99 9.63 -12.13
C GLY A 143 2.11 8.98 -12.95
N CYS A 144 2.76 7.99 -12.37
CA CYS A 144 3.79 7.20 -13.06
C CYS A 144 3.16 5.95 -13.66
N LYS A 145 3.73 5.45 -14.76
CA LYS A 145 3.40 4.12 -15.30
C LYS A 145 4.38 3.11 -14.74
N SER A 146 3.94 1.92 -14.43
CA SER A 146 4.84 0.81 -14.14
C SER A 146 5.26 0.12 -15.44
N LYS A 147 6.54 -0.27 -15.54
CA LYS A 147 7.07 -1.05 -16.66
C LYS A 147 6.63 -2.52 -16.59
N GLU A 148 6.56 -3.05 -15.39
CA GLU A 148 6.17 -4.43 -15.12
C GLU A 148 4.89 -4.44 -14.28
N ASP A 149 4.14 -5.54 -14.33
CA ASP A 149 2.94 -5.70 -13.51
C ASP A 149 3.34 -5.85 -12.02
N PRO A 150 3.02 -4.86 -11.17
CA PRO A 150 3.32 -4.96 -9.75
C PRO A 150 2.63 -6.15 -9.07
N LEU A 151 1.46 -6.58 -9.57
CA LEU A 151 0.71 -7.70 -8.99
C LEU A 151 1.43 -9.02 -9.16
N GLU A 152 2.06 -9.25 -10.31
CA GLU A 152 2.88 -10.45 -10.54
C GLU A 152 4.07 -10.49 -9.58
N LYS A 153 4.72 -9.35 -9.35
CA LYS A 153 5.85 -9.24 -8.41
C LYS A 153 5.42 -9.43 -6.95
N ILE A 154 4.24 -8.93 -6.58
CA ILE A 154 3.68 -9.12 -5.24
C ILE A 154 3.30 -10.59 -5.01
N LYS A 155 2.78 -11.30 -5.99
CA LYS A 155 2.44 -12.73 -5.89
C LYS A 155 3.64 -13.61 -5.51
N LEU A 156 4.87 -13.20 -5.83
CA LEU A 156 6.08 -13.92 -5.40
C LEU A 156 6.20 -14.02 -3.87
N TYR A 157 5.52 -13.17 -3.11
CA TYR A 157 5.43 -13.27 -1.65
C TYR A 157 4.55 -14.42 -1.14
N GLU A 158 3.96 -15.24 -2.00
CA GLU A 158 3.07 -16.35 -1.59
C GLU A 158 3.74 -17.27 -0.57
N SER A 159 5.00 -17.67 -0.82
CA SER A 159 5.76 -18.51 0.11
C SER A 159 6.14 -17.81 1.43
N TYR A 160 6.03 -16.49 1.50
CA TYR A 160 6.36 -15.67 2.67
C TYR A 160 5.16 -15.30 3.54
N GLN A 161 3.93 -15.63 3.14
CA GLN A 161 2.72 -15.23 3.87
C GLN A 161 2.74 -15.68 5.33
N ASN A 162 3.17 -16.92 5.60
CA ASN A 162 3.27 -17.44 6.96
C ASN A 162 4.34 -16.70 7.78
N LEU A 163 5.48 -16.40 7.18
CA LEU A 163 6.56 -15.65 7.82
C LEU A 163 6.11 -14.23 8.17
N LEU A 164 5.57 -13.48 7.20
CA LEU A 164 5.09 -12.13 7.39
C LEU A 164 3.96 -12.09 8.42
N GLY A 165 3.03 -13.05 8.38
CA GLY A 165 1.97 -13.16 9.38
C GLY A 165 2.51 -13.38 10.81
N LYS A 166 3.56 -14.19 10.99
CA LYS A 166 4.24 -14.35 12.28
C LYS A 166 4.89 -13.05 12.74
N ILE A 167 5.50 -12.30 11.83
CA ILE A 167 6.10 -11.00 12.13
C ILE A 167 5.01 -10.00 12.56
N VAL A 168 3.89 -9.92 11.81
CA VAL A 168 2.74 -9.09 12.20
C VAL A 168 2.29 -9.43 13.61
N LYS A 169 2.08 -10.72 13.92
CA LYS A 169 1.67 -11.15 15.27
C LYS A 169 2.70 -10.76 16.32
N ARG A 170 3.99 -10.90 16.05
CA ARG A 170 5.07 -10.54 16.98
C ARG A 170 5.07 -9.05 17.32
N TYR A 171 4.89 -8.18 16.32
CA TYR A 171 4.95 -6.72 16.51
C TYR A 171 3.65 -6.12 17.05
N THR A 172 2.50 -6.69 16.70
CA THR A 172 1.20 -6.12 17.08
C THR A 172 0.51 -6.86 18.23
N GLY A 173 0.98 -8.08 18.55
CA GLY A 173 0.29 -8.99 19.48
C GLY A 173 -0.99 -9.60 18.90
N LYS A 174 -1.35 -9.29 17.63
CA LYS A 174 -2.62 -9.63 16.98
C LYS A 174 -2.42 -10.44 15.72
N SER A 175 -3.43 -11.22 15.33
CA SER A 175 -3.46 -11.86 14.00
C SER A 175 -3.60 -10.81 12.89
N VAL A 176 -3.23 -11.19 11.66
CA VAL A 176 -3.42 -10.33 10.48
C VAL A 176 -4.86 -9.87 10.33
N ASP A 177 -5.83 -10.80 10.46
CA ASP A 177 -7.26 -10.47 10.38
C ASP A 177 -7.67 -9.44 11.45
N LYS A 178 -7.20 -9.60 12.70
CA LYS A 178 -7.52 -8.65 13.76
C LYS A 178 -6.92 -7.27 13.51
N VAL A 179 -5.70 -7.19 12.96
CA VAL A 179 -5.08 -5.91 12.57
C VAL A 179 -5.89 -5.23 11.47
N VAL A 180 -6.27 -5.99 10.42
CA VAL A 180 -7.12 -5.46 9.34
C VAL A 180 -8.44 -4.92 9.88
N ARG A 181 -9.10 -5.64 10.79
CA ARG A 181 -10.36 -5.17 11.41
C ARG A 181 -10.19 -3.86 12.17
N ASP A 182 -9.14 -3.76 12.98
CA ASP A 182 -8.84 -2.54 13.73
C ASP A 182 -8.51 -1.36 12.78
N ASP A 183 -7.78 -1.64 11.69
CA ASP A 183 -7.46 -0.65 10.65
C ASP A 183 -8.73 -0.19 9.91
N VAL A 184 -9.69 -1.10 9.63
CA VAL A 184 -11.00 -0.74 9.03
C VAL A 184 -11.77 0.22 9.93
N VAL A 185 -11.84 -0.04 11.23
CA VAL A 185 -12.49 0.88 12.20
C VAL A 185 -11.86 2.27 12.11
N THR A 186 -10.53 2.32 12.13
CA THR A 186 -9.77 3.57 12.08
C THR A 186 -10.00 4.30 10.76
N LEU A 187 -9.93 3.59 9.63
CA LEU A 187 -10.16 4.14 8.29
C LEU A 187 -11.55 4.78 8.18
N ILE A 188 -12.59 4.07 8.58
CA ILE A 188 -13.98 4.58 8.54
C ILE A 188 -14.15 5.80 9.43
N ARG A 189 -13.63 5.75 10.67
CA ARG A 189 -13.66 6.90 11.58
C ARG A 189 -13.00 8.12 10.94
N ASP A 190 -11.82 7.97 10.36
CA ASP A 190 -11.04 9.08 9.82
C ASP A 190 -11.68 9.65 8.54
N ILE A 191 -12.27 8.79 7.69
CA ILE A 191 -13.06 9.23 6.53
C ILE A 191 -14.26 10.09 6.98
N VAL A 192 -15.03 9.59 7.92
CA VAL A 192 -16.27 10.25 8.37
C VAL A 192 -15.99 11.54 9.13
N SER A 193 -14.91 11.57 9.91
CA SER A 193 -14.47 12.77 10.64
C SER A 193 -13.74 13.80 9.77
N GLY A 194 -13.52 13.53 8.48
CA GLY A 194 -12.75 14.42 7.60
C GLY A 194 -11.26 14.53 7.96
N ASN A 195 -10.74 13.62 8.78
CA ASN A 195 -9.35 13.63 9.24
C ASN A 195 -8.35 13.12 8.18
N ILE A 196 -8.84 12.64 7.05
CA ILE A 196 -8.02 12.20 5.93
C ILE A 196 -7.66 13.43 5.09
N ARG A 197 -6.71 14.24 5.59
CA ARG A 197 -6.34 15.52 4.97
C ARG A 197 -5.43 15.36 3.75
N ASP A 198 -4.74 14.23 3.62
CA ASP A 198 -3.69 14.03 2.62
C ASP A 198 -4.07 13.02 1.53
N ILE A 199 -5.32 12.54 1.51
CA ILE A 199 -5.80 11.66 0.45
C ILE A 199 -6.04 12.49 -0.81
N SER A 200 -5.35 12.14 -1.89
CA SER A 200 -5.63 12.75 -3.19
C SER A 200 -7.05 12.41 -3.66
N PRO A 201 -7.64 13.21 -4.55
CA PRO A 201 -8.97 12.90 -5.11
C PRO A 201 -9.08 11.50 -5.73
N LEU A 202 -7.98 10.97 -6.30
CA LEU A 202 -7.95 9.62 -6.87
C LEU A 202 -8.01 8.55 -5.79
N GLU A 203 -7.28 8.71 -4.68
CA GLU A 203 -7.33 7.79 -3.54
C GLU A 203 -8.71 7.81 -2.86
N LEU A 204 -9.32 8.97 -2.78
CA LEU A 204 -10.69 9.07 -2.26
C LEU A 204 -11.68 8.28 -3.13
N ILE A 205 -11.49 8.25 -4.45
CA ILE A 205 -12.30 7.43 -5.36
C ILE A 205 -12.08 5.95 -5.07
N ASP A 206 -10.84 5.52 -4.88
CA ASP A 206 -10.51 4.12 -4.59
C ASP A 206 -11.05 3.69 -3.22
N VAL A 207 -10.92 4.53 -2.20
CA VAL A 207 -11.55 4.31 -0.89
C VAL A 207 -13.07 4.20 -1.02
N LYS A 208 -13.72 5.09 -1.77
CA LYS A 208 -15.17 5.02 -1.99
C LYS A 208 -15.61 3.73 -2.69
N ARG A 209 -14.82 3.22 -3.61
CA ARG A 209 -15.09 1.93 -4.29
C ARG A 209 -14.93 0.74 -3.35
N MET A 210 -14.02 0.84 -2.39
CA MET A 210 -13.78 -0.23 -1.40
C MET A 210 -14.82 -0.26 -0.28
N LEU A 211 -15.39 0.88 0.08
CA LEU A 211 -16.33 0.97 1.21
C LEU A 211 -17.45 -0.08 1.14
N PRO A 212 -18.12 -0.34 0.00
CA PRO A 212 -19.13 -1.39 -0.08
C PRO A 212 -18.58 -2.79 0.23
N LEU A 213 -17.38 -3.12 -0.26
CA LEU A 213 -16.73 -4.40 -0.03
C LEU A 213 -16.28 -4.55 1.43
N LEU A 214 -15.77 -3.45 2.02
CA LEU A 214 -15.44 -3.43 3.45
C LEU A 214 -16.68 -3.59 4.32
N ALA A 215 -17.79 -2.93 3.97
CA ALA A 215 -19.05 -3.06 4.70
C ALA A 215 -19.62 -4.48 4.64
N GLU A 216 -19.43 -5.19 3.53
CA GLU A 216 -19.85 -6.58 3.38
C GLU A 216 -18.94 -7.53 4.16
N CYS A 217 -17.62 -7.33 4.13
CA CYS A 217 -16.64 -8.17 4.83
C CYS A 217 -16.56 -7.92 6.34
N TYR A 218 -16.74 -6.65 6.75
CA TYR A 218 -16.47 -6.14 8.10
C TYR A 218 -17.61 -5.23 8.62
N PRO A 219 -18.86 -5.69 8.62
CA PRO A 219 -20.01 -4.84 8.95
C PRO A 219 -19.93 -4.24 10.36
N ASP A 220 -19.45 -4.98 11.33
CA ASP A 220 -19.35 -4.52 12.72
C ASP A 220 -18.27 -3.45 12.87
N GLU A 221 -17.12 -3.62 12.22
CA GLU A 221 -16.02 -2.67 12.22
C GLU A 221 -16.40 -1.36 11.51
N VAL A 222 -17.10 -1.46 10.39
CA VAL A 222 -17.61 -0.28 9.68
C VAL A 222 -18.60 0.48 10.56
N ASN A 223 -19.55 -0.20 11.19
CA ASN A 223 -20.50 0.43 12.12
C ASN A 223 -19.79 1.06 13.31
N LEU A 224 -18.81 0.38 13.90
CA LEU A 224 -18.03 0.91 15.02
C LEU A 224 -17.28 2.19 14.61
N GLY A 225 -16.65 2.19 13.42
CA GLY A 225 -15.96 3.37 12.88
C GLY A 225 -16.90 4.58 12.74
N TYR A 226 -18.11 4.38 12.21
CA TYR A 226 -19.14 5.44 12.15
C TYR A 226 -19.55 5.95 13.54
N MET A 227 -19.75 5.05 14.50
CA MET A 227 -20.11 5.45 15.87
C MET A 227 -18.99 6.26 16.52
N MET A 228 -17.74 5.86 16.35
CA MET A 228 -16.59 6.58 16.90
C MET A 228 -16.43 7.97 16.29
N ALA A 229 -16.65 8.11 14.97
CA ALA A 229 -16.61 9.40 14.30
C ALA A 229 -17.65 10.39 14.85
N ARG A 230 -18.87 9.91 15.15
CA ARG A 230 -19.94 10.76 15.70
C ARG A 230 -19.69 11.21 17.15
N LYS A 231 -18.90 10.46 17.91
CA LYS A 231 -18.54 10.78 19.30
C LYS A 231 -17.32 11.71 19.40
N ALA A 232 -16.54 11.83 18.33
CA ALA A 232 -15.43 12.75 18.29
C ALA A 232 -15.97 14.19 18.41
N PRO A 233 -15.47 15.04 19.34
CA PRO A 233 -15.88 16.44 19.40
C PRO A 233 -15.58 17.08 18.05
N LEU A 234 -16.56 17.79 17.49
CA LEU A 234 -16.37 18.64 16.32
C LEU A 234 -15.29 19.66 16.69
N ASN A 235 -14.05 19.39 16.31
CA ASN A 235 -12.99 20.39 16.36
C ASN A 235 -13.33 21.45 15.32
N ASN A 236 -14.17 22.43 15.75
CA ASN A 236 -14.38 23.67 15.01
C ASN A 236 -13.00 24.35 14.87
N LYS A 237 -12.44 24.27 13.67
CA LYS A 237 -11.35 25.15 13.23
C LYS A 237 -11.84 26.00 12.08
#